data_ddad2c2cb0d26785a27420bdec206fd0
#
_entry.id   ddad2c2cb0d26785a27420bdec206fd0
#
_cell.length_a   1.000
_cell.length_b   1.000
_cell.length_c   1.000
_cell.angle_alpha   90.00
_cell.angle_beta   90.00
_cell.angle_gamma   90.00
#
_symmetry.space_group_name_H-M   'P 1'
#
loop_
_entity.id
_entity.type
_entity.pdbx_description
1 polymer ?
#
loop_
_entity_poly.entity_id
_entity_poly.type
_entity_poly.pdbx_seq_one_letter_code
_entity_poly.pdbx_strand_id
1 'polypeptide(L)'
;MAKNPLHTKFCELMGIEYPIIAFTHCKDVVAAVVNAGGFAVLGEAMHTPDEIAADIKWIRSRVGSKPFGIDLVLPASAPTADTLEKLLAGIPDEHRRFAQMIKEKYDVPEPKGQQALHQWGGLNQEIARKQLDVILEERAPVFVSGLGSPAFIIKAAHERGMKIFGLIGKTRQAKREIEAGVDVIVAQGYDAAGHTGPIGTFSIVPEVAAIAGDTPVIAAGGVTTGQHLAAALCLGASGVWTGTLWLASRESDNDMIIKEKLIAATSDDTVYSKSVSGFPMRVLRCPWTEEWAKPEAPRTLGSPYQMLLSSDYIQAANDHRRADLMFEAAGQGVAFITAMKPARQIVADMVEEALSVFENLTGEAAG
;
A
#
# COMPACT_ATOMS: atom_id res chain seq x y z
N MET A 1 -21.13 3.93 31.14
CA MET A 1 -19.87 4.38 30.57
C MET A 1 -20.14 4.67 29.08
N ALA A 2 -19.75 5.82 28.57
CA ALA A 2 -19.86 6.10 27.14
C ALA A 2 -19.04 5.05 26.38
N LYS A 3 -19.59 4.54 25.26
CA LYS A 3 -18.91 3.52 24.45
C LYS A 3 -17.73 4.19 23.76
N ASN A 4 -16.52 3.63 23.94
CA ASN A 4 -15.32 4.15 23.24
C ASN A 4 -15.56 4.21 21.73
N PRO A 5 -15.59 5.38 21.09
CA PRO A 5 -15.92 5.52 19.67
C PRO A 5 -14.91 4.84 18.75
N LEU A 6 -13.69 4.57 19.24
CA LEU A 6 -12.65 3.87 18.48
C LEU A 6 -12.75 2.35 18.58
N HIS A 7 -13.58 1.79 19.47
CA HIS A 7 -13.79 0.35 19.55
C HIS A 7 -14.88 -0.09 18.56
N THR A 8 -14.49 -0.40 17.36
CA THR A 8 -15.35 -0.71 16.23
C THR A 8 -15.53 -2.23 16.03
N LYS A 9 -16.50 -2.61 15.17
CA LYS A 9 -16.66 -4.03 14.78
C LYS A 9 -15.40 -4.64 14.13
N PHE A 10 -14.53 -3.83 13.53
CA PHE A 10 -13.23 -4.29 13.04
C PHE A 10 -12.30 -4.64 14.20
N CYS A 11 -12.27 -3.83 15.27
CA CYS A 11 -11.49 -4.14 16.46
C CYS A 11 -11.96 -5.46 17.11
N GLU A 12 -13.27 -5.67 17.21
CA GLU A 12 -13.86 -6.91 17.74
C GLU A 12 -13.50 -8.13 16.87
N LEU A 13 -13.61 -7.99 15.53
CA LEU A 13 -13.27 -9.05 14.57
C LEU A 13 -11.81 -9.48 14.65
N MET A 14 -10.90 -8.50 14.84
CA MET A 14 -9.46 -8.72 14.80
C MET A 14 -8.82 -8.91 16.18
N GLY A 15 -9.52 -8.60 17.27
CA GLY A 15 -8.95 -8.63 18.61
C GLY A 15 -7.86 -7.58 18.83
N ILE A 16 -8.05 -6.39 18.28
CA ILE A 16 -7.11 -5.26 18.37
C ILE A 16 -7.72 -4.09 19.15
N GLU A 17 -6.88 -3.19 19.63
CA GLU A 17 -7.31 -2.08 20.49
C GLU A 17 -7.82 -0.88 19.65
N TYR A 18 -7.10 -0.54 18.58
CA TYR A 18 -7.40 0.63 17.75
C TYR A 18 -7.65 0.28 16.30
N PRO A 19 -8.64 0.92 15.62
CA PRO A 19 -9.02 0.60 14.25
C PRO A 19 -8.08 1.25 13.23
N ILE A 20 -6.77 1.14 13.45
CA ILE A 20 -5.70 1.71 12.65
C ILE A 20 -4.91 0.58 12.01
N ILE A 21 -4.89 0.53 10.68
CA ILE A 21 -4.11 -0.43 9.90
C ILE A 21 -2.94 0.27 9.26
N ALA A 22 -1.73 -0.22 9.51
CA ALA A 22 -0.54 0.16 8.78
C ALA A 22 -0.32 -0.76 7.59
N PHE A 23 -0.06 -0.19 6.41
CA PHE A 23 0.51 -0.90 5.28
C PHE A 23 1.96 -0.47 5.11
N THR A 24 2.86 -1.42 5.01
CA THR A 24 4.31 -1.17 4.93
C THR A 24 5.03 -2.32 4.24
N HIS A 25 6.24 -2.06 3.72
CA HIS A 25 7.18 -3.08 3.25
C HIS A 25 8.29 -3.39 4.29
N CYS A 26 8.22 -2.78 5.48
CA CYS A 26 9.19 -2.97 6.56
C CYS A 26 8.58 -3.74 7.74
N LYS A 27 9.11 -4.92 8.03
CA LYS A 27 8.62 -5.80 9.11
C LYS A 27 8.76 -5.19 10.51
N ASP A 28 9.74 -4.31 10.71
CA ASP A 28 9.92 -3.62 12.00
C ASP A 28 8.76 -2.64 12.27
N VAL A 29 8.25 -1.97 11.24
CA VAL A 29 7.04 -1.14 11.33
C VAL A 29 5.83 -2.02 11.67
N VAL A 30 5.68 -3.20 11.03
CA VAL A 30 4.59 -4.13 11.35
C VAL A 30 4.62 -4.48 12.84
N ALA A 31 5.77 -4.91 13.35
CA ALA A 31 5.91 -5.28 14.77
C ALA A 31 5.61 -4.10 15.71
N ALA A 32 6.08 -2.89 15.37
CA ALA A 32 5.87 -1.71 16.18
C ALA A 32 4.40 -1.29 16.27
N VAL A 33 3.69 -1.27 15.14
CA VAL A 33 2.26 -0.90 15.08
C VAL A 33 1.37 -1.93 15.77
N VAL A 34 1.61 -3.23 15.54
CA VAL A 34 0.86 -4.31 16.21
C VAL A 34 1.06 -4.25 17.72
N ASN A 35 2.28 -3.96 18.19
CA ASN A 35 2.56 -3.83 19.61
C ASN A 35 1.99 -2.54 20.22
N ALA A 36 1.71 -1.53 19.40
CA ALA A 36 1.03 -0.29 19.81
C ALA A 36 -0.50 -0.40 19.86
N GLY A 37 -1.08 -1.59 19.61
CA GLY A 37 -2.53 -1.82 19.66
C GLY A 37 -3.28 -1.68 18.34
N GLY A 38 -2.59 -1.32 17.25
CA GLY A 38 -3.12 -1.31 15.89
C GLY A 38 -3.02 -2.67 15.20
N PHE A 39 -3.27 -2.68 13.90
CA PHE A 39 -3.06 -3.80 12.99
C PHE A 39 -2.05 -3.39 11.91
N ALA A 40 -1.28 -4.33 11.39
CA ALA A 40 -0.36 -4.00 10.30
C ALA A 40 -0.28 -5.11 9.26
N VAL A 41 -0.02 -4.72 8.02
CA VAL A 41 0.09 -5.58 6.85
C VAL A 41 1.44 -5.35 6.20
N LEU A 42 2.19 -6.44 5.98
CA LEU A 42 3.44 -6.42 5.26
C LEU A 42 3.19 -6.70 3.77
N GLY A 43 3.66 -5.83 2.90
CA GLY A 43 3.62 -6.00 1.45
C GLY A 43 4.81 -6.85 0.97
N GLU A 44 4.52 -8.05 0.43
CA GLU A 44 5.52 -9.09 0.15
C GLU A 44 5.68 -9.40 -1.34
N ALA A 45 5.08 -8.63 -2.22
CA ALA A 45 5.06 -8.93 -3.66
C ALA A 45 6.44 -9.05 -4.31
N MET A 46 7.48 -8.44 -3.71
CA MET A 46 8.87 -8.44 -4.22
C MET A 46 9.75 -9.51 -3.56
N HIS A 47 9.28 -10.18 -2.52
CA HIS A 47 10.05 -11.17 -1.77
C HIS A 47 9.87 -12.58 -2.32
N THR A 48 10.92 -13.38 -2.19
CA THR A 48 10.85 -14.81 -2.51
C THR A 48 10.00 -15.57 -1.48
N PRO A 49 9.50 -16.77 -1.80
CA PRO A 49 8.75 -17.59 -0.84
C PRO A 49 9.51 -17.83 0.48
N ASP A 50 10.83 -18.05 0.42
CA ASP A 50 11.66 -18.29 1.60
C ASP A 50 11.79 -17.03 2.48
N GLU A 51 11.92 -15.84 1.87
CA GLU A 51 11.92 -14.55 2.57
C GLU A 51 10.58 -14.30 3.24
N ILE A 52 9.45 -14.54 2.54
CA ILE A 52 8.09 -14.43 3.11
C ILE A 52 7.94 -15.33 4.35
N ALA A 53 8.37 -16.60 4.26
CA ALA A 53 8.33 -17.52 5.40
C ALA A 53 9.18 -17.01 6.57
N ALA A 54 10.36 -16.47 6.29
CA ALA A 54 11.25 -15.91 7.30
C ALA A 54 10.65 -14.68 7.96
N ASP A 55 10.03 -13.79 7.19
CA ASP A 55 9.42 -12.56 7.69
C ASP A 55 8.16 -12.84 8.53
N ILE A 56 7.31 -13.79 8.13
CA ILE A 56 6.18 -14.25 8.95
C ILE A 56 6.65 -14.77 10.32
N LYS A 57 7.69 -15.61 10.34
CA LYS A 57 8.26 -16.15 11.57
C LYS A 57 8.88 -15.05 12.44
N TRP A 58 9.59 -14.13 11.81
CA TRP A 58 10.20 -13.01 12.51
C TRP A 58 9.13 -12.12 13.16
N ILE A 59 8.08 -11.73 12.43
CA ILE A 59 6.98 -10.93 12.98
C ILE A 59 6.34 -11.64 14.17
N ARG A 60 5.98 -12.93 14.02
CA ARG A 60 5.43 -13.73 15.13
C ARG A 60 6.30 -13.72 16.38
N SER A 61 7.61 -13.77 16.20
CA SER A 61 8.55 -13.71 17.34
C SER A 61 8.51 -12.39 18.10
N ARG A 62 8.07 -11.30 17.45
CA ARG A 62 8.00 -9.94 18.02
C ARG A 62 6.63 -9.57 18.57
N VAL A 63 5.56 -10.09 17.96
CA VAL A 63 4.17 -9.70 18.31
C VAL A 63 3.43 -10.77 19.10
N GLY A 64 3.98 -12.00 19.20
CA GLY A 64 3.34 -13.14 19.86
C GLY A 64 2.09 -13.60 19.11
N SER A 65 0.96 -13.70 19.82
CA SER A 65 -0.33 -14.13 19.26
C SER A 65 -1.15 -13.01 18.61
N LYS A 66 -0.66 -11.77 18.63
CA LYS A 66 -1.36 -10.64 18.03
C LYS A 66 -1.45 -10.80 16.51
N PRO A 67 -2.59 -10.42 15.89
CA PRO A 67 -2.79 -10.59 14.46
C PRO A 67 -2.00 -9.57 13.63
N PHE A 68 -1.57 -10.01 12.44
CA PHE A 68 -0.98 -9.19 11.39
C PHE A 68 -1.38 -9.75 10.02
N GLY A 69 -1.17 -8.99 8.96
CA GLY A 69 -1.49 -9.40 7.59
C GLY A 69 -0.27 -9.46 6.68
N ILE A 70 -0.40 -10.27 5.63
CA ILE A 70 0.54 -10.33 4.51
C ILE A 70 -0.22 -9.98 3.23
N ASP A 71 0.33 -9.05 2.44
CA ASP A 71 -0.24 -8.63 1.18
C ASP A 71 0.56 -9.13 -0.01
N LEU A 72 -0.17 -9.59 -1.03
CA LEU A 72 0.38 -9.88 -2.34
C LEU A 72 -0.41 -9.20 -3.46
N VAL A 73 0.29 -9.01 -4.56
CA VAL A 73 -0.33 -8.69 -5.84
C VAL A 73 -0.70 -9.99 -6.55
N LEU A 74 -2.00 -10.17 -6.84
CA LEU A 74 -2.52 -11.33 -7.57
C LEU A 74 -2.87 -10.92 -9.02
N PRO A 75 -1.93 -10.98 -9.97
CA PRO A 75 -2.19 -10.49 -11.32
C PRO A 75 -3.22 -11.39 -12.03
N ALA A 76 -4.36 -10.80 -12.42
CA ALA A 76 -5.39 -11.52 -13.20
C ALA A 76 -4.91 -11.93 -14.59
N SER A 77 -3.85 -11.30 -15.10
CA SER A 77 -3.31 -11.48 -16.45
C SER A 77 -1.80 -11.25 -16.52
N ALA A 78 -1.04 -11.89 -15.62
CA ALA A 78 0.41 -11.89 -15.82
C ALA A 78 0.75 -12.73 -17.06
N PRO A 79 1.75 -12.32 -17.87
CA PRO A 79 2.20 -13.13 -18.98
C PRO A 79 2.59 -14.52 -18.49
N THR A 80 1.99 -15.55 -19.04
CA THR A 80 2.46 -16.92 -18.85
C THR A 80 3.79 -17.05 -19.59
N ALA A 81 4.86 -17.28 -18.87
CA ALA A 81 6.17 -17.74 -19.37
C ALA A 81 6.86 -16.93 -20.48
N ASP A 82 6.60 -15.63 -20.61
CA ASP A 82 7.50 -14.81 -21.43
C ASP A 82 8.78 -14.53 -20.63
N THR A 83 9.93 -14.84 -21.23
CA THR A 83 11.21 -14.51 -20.63
C THR A 83 11.36 -12.98 -20.52
N LEU A 84 12.06 -12.50 -19.50
CA LEU A 84 12.37 -11.06 -19.35
C LEU A 84 12.92 -10.47 -20.66
N GLU A 85 13.76 -11.25 -21.39
CA GLU A 85 14.33 -10.86 -22.68
C GLU A 85 13.25 -10.55 -23.73
N LYS A 86 12.21 -11.39 -23.85
CA LYS A 86 11.11 -11.15 -24.78
C LYS A 86 10.26 -9.93 -24.39
N LEU A 87 10.01 -9.76 -23.08
CA LEU A 87 9.32 -8.58 -22.59
C LEU A 87 10.12 -7.31 -22.90
N LEU A 88 11.41 -7.31 -22.63
CA LEU A 88 12.29 -6.19 -22.98
C LEU A 88 12.30 -5.95 -24.49
N ALA A 89 12.37 -6.99 -25.33
CA ALA A 89 12.30 -6.86 -26.78
C ALA A 89 10.99 -6.26 -27.28
N GLY A 90 9.89 -6.42 -26.54
CA GLY A 90 8.58 -5.86 -26.85
C GLY A 90 8.42 -4.36 -26.59
N ILE A 91 9.38 -3.70 -25.94
CA ILE A 91 9.34 -2.25 -25.71
C ILE A 91 9.65 -1.52 -27.03
N PRO A 92 8.78 -0.61 -27.51
CA PRO A 92 9.03 0.13 -28.77
C PRO A 92 10.26 1.03 -28.67
N ASP A 93 10.99 1.19 -29.79
CA ASP A 93 12.22 2.01 -29.85
C ASP A 93 11.98 3.48 -29.49
N GLU A 94 10.81 4.03 -29.81
CA GLU A 94 10.42 5.37 -29.41
C GLU A 94 10.47 5.58 -27.90
N HIS A 95 9.94 4.62 -27.15
CA HIS A 95 9.90 4.65 -25.67
C HIS A 95 11.30 4.48 -25.08
N ARG A 96 12.12 3.60 -25.66
CA ARG A 96 13.53 3.45 -25.24
C ARG A 96 14.32 4.73 -25.45
N ARG A 97 14.17 5.36 -26.64
CA ARG A 97 14.83 6.65 -26.93
C ARG A 97 14.37 7.75 -25.98
N PHE A 98 13.07 7.79 -25.66
CA PHE A 98 12.56 8.77 -24.71
C PHE A 98 13.09 8.54 -23.29
N ALA A 99 13.13 7.30 -22.81
CA ALA A 99 13.74 6.96 -21.52
C ALA A 99 15.25 7.30 -21.49
N GLN A 100 15.96 7.03 -22.58
CA GLN A 100 17.37 7.36 -22.70
C GLN A 100 17.61 8.88 -22.70
N MET A 101 16.77 9.65 -23.39
CA MET A 101 16.80 11.12 -23.37
C MET A 101 16.64 11.67 -21.95
N ILE A 102 15.71 11.07 -21.13
CA ILE A 102 15.57 11.45 -19.73
C ILE A 102 16.85 11.15 -18.95
N LYS A 103 17.43 9.96 -19.12
CA LYS A 103 18.69 9.59 -18.46
C LYS A 103 19.82 10.56 -18.79
N GLU A 104 19.98 10.92 -20.06
CA GLU A 104 21.01 11.87 -20.50
C GLU A 104 20.76 13.29 -19.96
N LYS A 105 19.51 13.75 -20.00
CA LYS A 105 19.14 15.10 -19.56
C LYS A 105 19.40 15.34 -18.07
N TYR A 106 19.25 14.32 -17.25
CA TYR A 106 19.36 14.41 -15.79
C TYR A 106 20.63 13.73 -15.25
N ASP A 107 21.58 13.40 -16.14
CA ASP A 107 22.82 12.71 -15.77
C ASP A 107 22.56 11.49 -14.86
N VAL A 108 21.57 10.66 -15.23
CA VAL A 108 21.22 9.45 -14.49
C VAL A 108 22.34 8.43 -14.66
N PRO A 109 23.00 8.01 -13.56
CA PRO A 109 24.09 7.04 -13.65
C PRO A 109 23.58 5.64 -14.06
N GLU A 110 24.49 4.75 -14.47
CA GLU A 110 24.12 3.36 -14.68
C GLU A 110 23.83 2.66 -13.34
N PRO A 111 22.82 1.77 -13.27
CA PRO A 111 22.53 1.00 -12.06
C PRO A 111 23.69 0.08 -11.68
N LYS A 112 23.92 -0.14 -10.39
CA LYS A 112 25.04 -0.96 -9.87
C LYS A 112 24.86 -2.46 -9.99
N GLY A 113 23.70 -2.93 -10.44
CA GLY A 113 23.38 -4.35 -10.57
C GLY A 113 22.17 -4.58 -11.45
N GLN A 114 21.78 -5.83 -11.59
CA GLN A 114 20.51 -6.18 -12.23
C GLN A 114 19.40 -6.15 -11.21
N GLN A 115 18.29 -5.50 -11.53
CA GLN A 115 17.10 -5.61 -10.69
C GLN A 115 16.58 -7.04 -10.64
N ALA A 116 16.16 -7.45 -9.46
CA ALA A 116 15.49 -8.73 -9.25
C ALA A 116 14.04 -8.75 -9.77
N LEU A 117 13.75 -8.04 -10.87
CA LEU A 117 12.41 -7.99 -11.48
C LEU A 117 11.85 -9.37 -11.83
N HIS A 118 12.71 -10.35 -12.09
CA HIS A 118 12.33 -11.74 -12.34
C HIS A 118 11.73 -12.40 -11.08
N GLN A 119 11.92 -11.85 -9.90
CA GLN A 119 11.37 -12.35 -8.62
C GLN A 119 10.02 -11.71 -8.28
N TRP A 120 9.62 -10.68 -9.00
CA TRP A 120 8.37 -10.00 -8.71
C TRP A 120 7.14 -10.85 -9.11
N GLY A 121 6.37 -11.28 -8.12
CA GLY A 121 5.16 -12.08 -8.33
C GLY A 121 4.10 -11.39 -9.20
N GLY A 122 4.10 -10.05 -9.24
CA GLY A 122 3.25 -9.26 -10.14
C GLY A 122 3.52 -9.46 -11.63
N LEU A 123 4.68 -10.00 -12.01
CA LEU A 123 5.04 -10.30 -13.41
C LEU A 123 4.90 -11.79 -13.76
N ASN A 124 4.77 -12.68 -12.77
CA ASN A 124 4.80 -14.11 -13.01
C ASN A 124 3.78 -14.84 -12.10
N GLN A 125 2.77 -15.44 -12.72
CA GLN A 125 1.74 -16.19 -11.99
C GLN A 125 2.30 -17.37 -11.17
N GLU A 126 3.36 -18.02 -11.64
CA GLU A 126 3.97 -19.15 -10.92
C GLU A 126 4.66 -18.67 -9.64
N ILE A 127 5.35 -17.51 -9.69
CA ILE A 127 5.95 -16.90 -8.51
C ILE A 127 4.87 -16.47 -7.52
N ALA A 128 3.85 -15.74 -7.99
CA ALA A 128 2.74 -15.32 -7.14
C ALA A 128 2.03 -16.51 -6.47
N ARG A 129 1.90 -17.65 -7.17
CA ARG A 129 1.34 -18.88 -6.60
C ARG A 129 2.23 -19.46 -5.50
N LYS A 130 3.53 -19.57 -5.74
CA LYS A 130 4.48 -20.08 -4.73
C LYS A 130 4.52 -19.18 -3.48
N GLN A 131 4.48 -17.85 -3.67
CA GLN A 131 4.38 -16.89 -2.56
C GLN A 131 3.09 -17.13 -1.75
N LEU A 132 1.96 -17.29 -2.44
CA LEU A 132 0.67 -17.55 -1.81
C LEU A 132 0.65 -18.90 -1.05
N ASP A 133 1.21 -19.95 -1.66
CA ASP A 133 1.27 -21.28 -1.04
C ASP A 133 2.01 -21.20 0.31
N VAL A 134 3.13 -20.49 0.38
CA VAL A 134 3.89 -20.27 1.63
C VAL A 134 3.08 -19.50 2.68
N ILE A 135 2.34 -18.46 2.28
CA ILE A 135 1.49 -17.70 3.21
C ILE A 135 0.39 -18.59 3.81
N LEU A 136 -0.21 -19.48 2.99
CA LEU A 136 -1.21 -20.43 3.43
C LEU A 136 -0.60 -21.53 4.34
N GLU A 137 0.61 -22.03 4.05
CA GLU A 137 1.34 -23.02 4.83
C GLU A 137 1.75 -22.46 6.18
N GLU A 138 2.31 -21.26 6.21
CA GLU A 138 2.69 -20.55 7.44
C GLU A 138 1.47 -20.04 8.22
N ARG A 139 0.26 -20.11 7.67
CA ARG A 139 -1.00 -19.67 8.30
C ARG A 139 -0.88 -18.23 8.83
N ALA A 140 -0.50 -17.29 7.96
CA ALA A 140 -0.55 -15.88 8.33
C ALA A 140 -1.96 -15.53 8.82
N PRO A 141 -2.12 -14.77 9.92
CA PRO A 141 -3.46 -14.50 10.46
C PRO A 141 -4.42 -13.87 9.46
N VAL A 142 -3.90 -13.01 8.58
CA VAL A 142 -4.66 -12.36 7.51
C VAL A 142 -3.88 -12.40 6.20
N PHE A 143 -4.56 -12.75 5.13
CA PHE A 143 -4.08 -12.51 3.78
C PHE A 143 -4.81 -11.32 3.16
N VAL A 144 -4.08 -10.43 2.52
CA VAL A 144 -4.61 -9.26 1.80
C VAL A 144 -4.33 -9.39 0.32
N SER A 145 -5.32 -9.12 -0.50
CA SER A 145 -5.13 -8.98 -1.94
C SER A 145 -5.12 -7.49 -2.31
N GLY A 146 -3.92 -6.93 -2.46
CA GLY A 146 -3.73 -5.52 -2.82
C GLY A 146 -4.07 -5.22 -4.28
N LEU A 147 -3.96 -6.22 -5.17
CA LEU A 147 -4.38 -6.14 -6.56
C LEU A 147 -4.85 -7.52 -7.03
N GLY A 148 -6.01 -7.57 -7.65
CA GLY A 148 -6.68 -8.81 -8.07
C GLY A 148 -7.72 -9.27 -7.05
N SER A 149 -8.52 -10.28 -7.40
CA SER A 149 -9.55 -10.82 -6.51
C SER A 149 -9.04 -12.07 -5.78
N PRO A 150 -9.18 -12.14 -4.44
CA PRO A 150 -8.82 -13.32 -3.66
C PRO A 150 -9.85 -14.45 -3.72
N ALA A 151 -10.92 -14.34 -4.50
CA ALA A 151 -12.06 -15.26 -4.51
C ALA A 151 -11.65 -16.75 -4.59
N PHE A 152 -10.60 -17.09 -5.34
CA PHE A 152 -10.15 -18.46 -5.52
C PHE A 152 -9.48 -19.10 -4.30
N ILE A 153 -9.05 -18.30 -3.31
CA ILE A 153 -8.35 -18.81 -2.13
C ILE A 153 -9.15 -18.71 -0.84
N ILE A 154 -10.27 -17.98 -0.84
CA ILE A 154 -11.06 -17.69 0.38
C ILE A 154 -11.37 -18.97 1.16
N LYS A 155 -11.89 -19.99 0.49
CA LYS A 155 -12.22 -21.27 1.13
C LYS A 155 -10.99 -21.90 1.79
N ALA A 156 -9.88 -21.99 1.06
CA ALA A 156 -8.65 -22.61 1.57
C ALA A 156 -8.03 -21.85 2.73
N ALA A 157 -8.16 -20.53 2.75
CA ALA A 157 -7.70 -19.67 3.84
C ALA A 157 -8.60 -19.81 5.08
N HIS A 158 -9.94 -19.79 4.91
CA HIS A 158 -10.89 -19.98 6.01
C HIS A 158 -10.75 -21.35 6.67
N GLU A 159 -10.51 -22.43 5.89
CA GLU A 159 -10.23 -23.77 6.43
C GLU A 159 -8.96 -23.81 7.31
N ARG A 160 -8.06 -22.84 7.15
CA ARG A 160 -6.85 -22.66 7.97
C ARG A 160 -7.00 -21.66 9.11
N GLY A 161 -8.20 -21.09 9.28
CA GLY A 161 -8.49 -20.06 10.30
C GLY A 161 -7.94 -18.67 9.95
N MET A 162 -7.53 -18.46 8.69
CA MET A 162 -7.07 -17.17 8.19
C MET A 162 -8.25 -16.29 7.79
N LYS A 163 -8.08 -14.96 7.88
CA LYS A 163 -9.03 -13.97 7.33
C LYS A 163 -8.52 -13.39 6.02
N ILE A 164 -9.46 -12.95 5.18
CA ILE A 164 -9.16 -12.40 3.85
C ILE A 164 -9.66 -10.96 3.78
N PHE A 165 -8.76 -10.03 3.43
CA PHE A 165 -9.13 -8.65 3.10
C PHE A 165 -9.04 -8.44 1.59
N GLY A 166 -10.08 -7.79 1.04
CA GLY A 166 -10.14 -7.37 -0.36
C GLY A 166 -9.93 -5.86 -0.49
N LEU A 167 -8.87 -5.43 -1.19
CA LEU A 167 -8.63 -4.02 -1.47
C LEU A 167 -9.26 -3.64 -2.79
N ILE A 168 -10.08 -2.57 -2.79
CA ILE A 168 -10.84 -2.13 -3.96
C ILE A 168 -10.71 -0.62 -4.19
N GLY A 169 -10.73 -0.21 -5.45
CA GLY A 169 -10.75 1.20 -5.88
C GLY A 169 -12.05 1.61 -6.60
N LYS A 170 -13.06 0.72 -6.65
CA LYS A 170 -14.37 0.99 -7.28
C LYS A 170 -15.47 0.21 -6.56
N THR A 171 -16.64 0.82 -6.37
CA THR A 171 -17.79 0.22 -5.67
C THR A 171 -18.24 -1.12 -6.27
N ARG A 172 -18.18 -1.26 -7.61
CA ARG A 172 -18.51 -2.54 -8.27
C ARG A 172 -17.57 -3.68 -7.90
N GLN A 173 -16.32 -3.39 -7.49
CA GLN A 173 -15.38 -4.41 -7.02
C GLN A 173 -15.76 -4.84 -5.60
N ALA A 174 -16.15 -3.90 -4.72
CA ALA A 174 -16.61 -4.22 -3.37
C ALA A 174 -17.73 -5.25 -3.38
N LYS A 175 -18.76 -5.05 -4.21
CA LYS A 175 -19.86 -6.01 -4.33
C LYS A 175 -19.38 -7.43 -4.65
N ARG A 176 -18.47 -7.56 -5.61
CA ARG A 176 -17.88 -8.87 -5.99
C ARG A 176 -17.09 -9.52 -4.87
N GLU A 177 -16.29 -8.74 -4.15
CA GLU A 177 -15.46 -9.26 -3.05
C GLU A 177 -16.33 -9.69 -1.86
N ILE A 178 -17.39 -8.93 -1.54
CA ILE A 178 -18.37 -9.28 -0.51
C ILE A 178 -19.10 -10.59 -0.88
N GLU A 179 -19.59 -10.68 -2.12
CA GLU A 179 -20.25 -11.89 -2.63
C GLU A 179 -19.30 -13.10 -2.64
N ALA A 180 -18.01 -12.89 -2.83
CA ALA A 180 -17.00 -13.93 -2.76
C ALA A 180 -16.69 -14.38 -1.33
N GLY A 181 -17.05 -13.60 -0.30
CA GLY A 181 -16.90 -13.95 1.09
C GLY A 181 -15.63 -13.42 1.78
N VAL A 182 -15.10 -12.26 1.35
CA VAL A 182 -14.01 -11.62 2.09
C VAL A 182 -14.49 -11.18 3.47
N ASP A 183 -13.59 -11.21 4.46
CA ASP A 183 -13.90 -10.83 5.84
C ASP A 183 -13.92 -9.31 6.05
N VAL A 184 -13.16 -8.57 5.25
CA VAL A 184 -13.01 -7.11 5.33
C VAL A 184 -12.82 -6.52 3.94
N ILE A 185 -13.44 -5.37 3.66
CA ILE A 185 -13.22 -4.56 2.46
C ILE A 185 -12.38 -3.34 2.80
N VAL A 186 -11.28 -3.14 2.07
CA VAL A 186 -10.49 -1.92 2.10
C VAL A 186 -10.89 -1.03 0.92
N ALA A 187 -11.65 0.02 1.20
CA ALA A 187 -12.11 1.01 0.22
C ALA A 187 -11.03 2.06 0.00
N GLN A 188 -10.24 1.90 -1.07
CA GLN A 188 -9.10 2.76 -1.37
C GLN A 188 -9.48 3.87 -2.34
N GLY A 189 -9.41 5.11 -1.85
CA GLY A 189 -9.66 6.30 -2.66
C GLY A 189 -8.47 6.75 -3.51
N TYR A 190 -8.78 7.65 -4.45
CA TYR A 190 -7.83 8.31 -5.36
C TYR A 190 -6.68 9.04 -4.63
N ASP A 191 -6.88 9.44 -3.38
CA ASP A 191 -5.93 10.17 -2.54
C ASP A 191 -4.78 9.28 -2.03
N ALA A 192 -4.88 7.95 -2.22
CA ALA A 192 -3.90 6.98 -1.76
C ALA A 192 -2.58 7.05 -2.54
N ALA A 193 -1.53 6.55 -1.90
CA ALA A 193 -0.25 6.24 -2.53
C ALA A 193 -0.32 4.98 -3.40
N GLY A 194 0.62 4.86 -4.33
CA GLY A 194 0.72 3.67 -5.18
C GLY A 194 -0.47 3.52 -6.13
N HIS A 195 -0.79 2.28 -6.48
CA HIS A 195 -1.87 1.99 -7.40
C HIS A 195 -3.22 2.31 -6.78
N THR A 196 -4.03 3.13 -7.43
CA THR A 196 -5.32 3.58 -6.89
C THR A 196 -6.37 3.73 -7.99
N GLY A 197 -7.65 3.67 -7.57
CA GLY A 197 -8.80 3.92 -8.44
C GLY A 197 -9.01 5.42 -8.69
N PRO A 198 -10.03 5.77 -9.48
CA PRO A 198 -10.32 7.16 -9.84
C PRO A 198 -11.27 7.89 -8.88
N ILE A 199 -11.81 7.21 -7.86
CA ILE A 199 -12.83 7.76 -6.94
C ILE A 199 -12.13 8.26 -5.68
N GLY A 200 -12.43 9.50 -5.25
CA GLY A 200 -11.87 10.07 -4.03
C GLY A 200 -12.33 9.33 -2.76
N THR A 201 -11.50 9.36 -1.71
CA THR A 201 -11.76 8.63 -0.46
C THR A 201 -13.09 9.03 0.18
N PHE A 202 -13.41 10.32 0.19
CA PHE A 202 -14.64 10.86 0.76
C PHE A 202 -15.93 10.40 0.03
N SER A 203 -15.80 9.91 -1.21
CA SER A 203 -16.91 9.35 -2.00
C SER A 203 -16.99 7.84 -1.92
N ILE A 204 -15.86 7.14 -2.12
CA ILE A 204 -15.88 5.68 -2.20
C ILE A 204 -16.22 5.01 -0.87
N VAL A 205 -15.78 5.58 0.26
CA VAL A 205 -16.01 4.99 1.58
C VAL A 205 -17.49 4.88 1.91
N PRO A 206 -18.32 5.96 1.87
CA PRO A 206 -19.75 5.85 2.17
C PRO A 206 -20.52 5.03 1.12
N GLU A 207 -20.13 5.05 -0.17
CA GLU A 207 -20.73 4.19 -1.19
C GLU A 207 -20.54 2.71 -0.85
N VAL A 208 -19.33 2.32 -0.44
CA VAL A 208 -19.01 0.93 -0.08
C VAL A 208 -19.68 0.56 1.24
N ALA A 209 -19.67 1.44 2.25
CA ALA A 209 -20.32 1.21 3.53
C ALA A 209 -21.83 0.96 3.38
N ALA A 210 -22.50 1.65 2.46
CA ALA A 210 -23.92 1.49 2.18
C ALA A 210 -24.32 0.10 1.64
N ILE A 211 -23.36 -0.63 0.99
CA ILE A 211 -23.63 -1.95 0.40
C ILE A 211 -22.94 -3.11 1.15
N ALA A 212 -22.08 -2.80 2.11
CA ALA A 212 -21.22 -3.79 2.77
C ALA A 212 -21.98 -4.71 3.75
N GLY A 213 -23.20 -4.35 4.19
CA GLY A 213 -23.92 -5.12 5.20
C GLY A 213 -23.11 -5.26 6.49
N ASP A 214 -22.86 -6.49 6.91
CA ASP A 214 -22.07 -6.76 8.13
C ASP A 214 -20.56 -6.76 7.90
N THR A 215 -20.09 -6.77 6.65
CA THR A 215 -18.66 -6.76 6.33
C THR A 215 -18.02 -5.42 6.73
N PRO A 216 -17.00 -5.40 7.62
CA PRO A 216 -16.30 -4.17 7.97
C PRO A 216 -15.68 -3.51 6.77
N VAL A 217 -15.85 -2.19 6.64
CA VAL A 217 -15.23 -1.35 5.62
C VAL A 217 -14.10 -0.55 6.25
N ILE A 218 -12.94 -0.59 5.64
CA ILE A 218 -11.76 0.17 6.05
C ILE A 218 -11.51 1.27 5.03
N ALA A 219 -11.41 2.51 5.50
CA ALA A 219 -11.13 3.67 4.66
C ALA A 219 -9.62 3.76 4.37
N ALA A 220 -9.24 3.84 3.10
CA ALA A 220 -7.86 4.00 2.66
C ALA A 220 -7.71 5.16 1.69
N GLY A 221 -6.57 5.85 1.76
CA GLY A 221 -6.25 6.99 0.88
C GLY A 221 -6.36 8.34 1.57
N GLY A 222 -5.26 9.08 1.61
CA GLY A 222 -5.17 10.41 2.23
C GLY A 222 -5.21 10.42 3.76
N VAL A 223 -5.38 9.28 4.42
CA VAL A 223 -5.50 9.18 5.89
C VAL A 223 -4.13 9.22 6.54
N THR A 224 -3.91 10.20 7.43
CA THR A 224 -2.62 10.42 8.11
C THR A 224 -2.76 10.95 9.54
N THR A 225 -3.94 11.42 9.94
CA THR A 225 -4.17 12.04 11.26
C THR A 225 -5.36 11.42 11.96
N GLY A 226 -5.54 11.70 13.23
CA GLY A 226 -6.73 11.30 13.99
C GLY A 226 -8.01 11.97 13.49
N GLN A 227 -7.92 13.20 12.96
CA GLN A 227 -9.07 13.85 12.32
C GLN A 227 -9.57 13.05 11.11
N HIS A 228 -8.64 12.51 10.30
CA HIS A 228 -9.01 11.62 9.18
C HIS A 228 -9.63 10.31 9.67
N LEU A 229 -9.12 9.73 10.78
CA LEU A 229 -9.72 8.55 11.40
C LEU A 229 -11.15 8.85 11.85
N ALA A 230 -11.38 9.94 12.60
CA ALA A 230 -12.72 10.33 13.05
C ALA A 230 -13.67 10.56 11.87
N ALA A 231 -13.23 11.27 10.83
CA ALA A 231 -14.02 11.51 9.61
C ALA A 231 -14.35 10.19 8.89
N ALA A 232 -13.41 9.25 8.78
CA ALA A 232 -13.65 7.94 8.17
C ALA A 232 -14.72 7.13 8.93
N LEU A 233 -14.69 7.16 10.27
CA LEU A 233 -15.72 6.51 11.09
C LEU A 233 -17.10 7.16 10.90
N CYS A 234 -17.16 8.50 10.77
CA CYS A 234 -18.40 9.21 10.44
C CYS A 234 -18.93 8.88 9.04
N LEU A 235 -18.07 8.52 8.08
CA LEU A 235 -18.44 8.04 6.75
C LEU A 235 -18.93 6.58 6.73
N GLY A 236 -18.96 5.90 7.87
CA GLY A 236 -19.39 4.51 8.00
C GLY A 236 -18.28 3.48 7.90
N ALA A 237 -17.01 3.88 7.86
CA ALA A 237 -15.90 2.95 7.98
C ALA A 237 -15.81 2.35 9.38
N SER A 238 -15.18 1.18 9.49
CA SER A 238 -14.88 0.51 10.77
C SER A 238 -13.43 0.67 11.19
N GLY A 239 -12.64 1.41 10.43
CA GLY A 239 -11.24 1.69 10.66
C GLY A 239 -10.59 2.34 9.45
N VAL A 240 -9.29 2.59 9.55
CA VAL A 240 -8.49 3.23 8.51
C VAL A 240 -7.28 2.40 8.12
N TRP A 241 -6.90 2.48 6.85
CA TRP A 241 -5.70 1.91 6.28
C TRP A 241 -4.77 3.03 5.86
N THR A 242 -3.59 3.07 6.43
CA THR A 242 -2.60 4.14 6.27
C THR A 242 -1.29 3.56 5.72
N GLY A 243 -0.71 4.19 4.69
CA GLY A 243 0.56 3.76 4.08
C GLY A 243 1.66 4.80 4.23
N THR A 244 1.50 5.95 3.58
CA THR A 244 2.51 7.02 3.47
C THR A 244 3.09 7.44 4.83
N LEU A 245 2.25 7.45 5.86
CA LEU A 245 2.60 7.84 7.23
C LEU A 245 3.78 7.03 7.79
N TRP A 246 3.85 5.75 7.45
CA TRP A 246 4.84 4.83 7.99
C TRP A 246 6.19 4.91 7.28
N LEU A 247 6.23 5.43 6.05
CA LEU A 247 7.45 5.56 5.25
C LEU A 247 8.51 6.45 5.93
N ALA A 248 8.08 7.46 6.69
CA ALA A 248 8.94 8.35 7.46
C ALA A 248 9.03 7.98 8.95
N SER A 249 8.47 6.83 9.39
CA SER A 249 8.62 6.38 10.77
C SER A 249 10.07 6.01 11.10
N ARG A 250 10.42 5.99 12.38
CA ARG A 250 11.79 5.63 12.81
C ARG A 250 12.14 4.19 12.49
N GLU A 251 11.16 3.30 12.57
CA GLU A 251 11.29 1.87 12.31
C GLU A 251 11.37 1.53 10.82
N SER A 252 10.93 2.42 9.95
CA SER A 252 11.02 2.23 8.50
C SER A 252 12.48 2.15 8.05
N ASP A 253 12.77 1.22 7.16
CA ASP A 253 14.08 0.99 6.53
C ASP A 253 14.33 1.88 5.30
N ASN A 254 13.39 2.76 4.96
CA ASN A 254 13.57 3.73 3.89
C ASN A 254 14.83 4.58 4.09
N ASP A 255 15.50 4.89 2.97
CA ASP A 255 16.64 5.83 2.96
C ASP A 255 16.23 7.18 3.59
N MET A 256 17.16 7.77 4.33
CA MET A 256 16.95 9.08 4.96
C MET A 256 16.55 10.17 3.97
N ILE A 257 17.08 10.12 2.74
CA ILE A 257 16.71 11.04 1.65
C ILE A 257 15.20 10.97 1.38
N ILE A 258 14.62 9.77 1.31
CA ILE A 258 13.18 9.58 1.11
C ILE A 258 12.38 10.10 2.31
N LYS A 259 12.83 9.81 3.54
CA LYS A 259 12.16 10.31 4.75
C LYS A 259 12.15 11.85 4.81
N GLU A 260 13.26 12.48 4.49
CA GLU A 260 13.39 13.94 4.42
C GLU A 260 12.51 14.55 3.32
N LYS A 261 12.46 13.92 2.14
CA LYS A 261 11.55 14.33 1.06
C LYS A 261 10.09 14.26 1.47
N LEU A 262 9.68 13.18 2.15
CA LEU A 262 8.30 13.02 2.62
C LEU A 262 7.93 14.09 3.66
N ILE A 263 8.85 14.45 4.55
CA ILE A 263 8.63 15.50 5.56
C ILE A 263 8.56 16.89 4.94
N ALA A 264 9.31 17.13 3.87
CA ALA A 264 9.29 18.41 3.15
C ALA A 264 8.13 18.55 2.16
N ALA A 265 7.47 17.45 1.80
CA ALA A 265 6.44 17.43 0.75
C ALA A 265 5.10 17.99 1.22
N THR A 266 4.39 18.61 0.30
CA THR A 266 2.99 19.00 0.41
C THR A 266 2.11 18.06 -0.45
N SER A 267 0.79 18.19 -0.34
CA SER A 267 -0.15 17.41 -1.17
C SER A 267 0.06 17.66 -2.67
N ASP A 268 0.49 18.87 -3.04
CA ASP A 268 0.75 19.28 -4.43
C ASP A 268 2.00 18.63 -5.03
N ASP A 269 2.89 18.10 -4.18
CA ASP A 269 4.10 17.39 -4.62
C ASP A 269 3.83 15.94 -5.02
N THR A 270 2.58 15.47 -4.91
CA THR A 270 2.19 14.15 -5.38
C THR A 270 1.57 14.22 -6.77
N VAL A 271 1.93 13.27 -7.63
CA VAL A 271 1.39 13.18 -9.00
C VAL A 271 0.74 11.83 -9.25
N TYR A 272 -0.38 11.84 -9.99
CA TYR A 272 -1.06 10.63 -10.45
C TYR A 272 -0.60 10.32 -11.87
N SER A 273 0.16 9.26 -12.02
CA SER A 273 0.84 8.96 -13.28
C SER A 273 0.80 7.47 -13.61
N LYS A 274 0.90 7.16 -14.90
CA LYS A 274 1.12 5.79 -15.41
C LYS A 274 2.58 5.55 -15.80
N SER A 275 3.43 6.55 -15.72
CA SER A 275 4.79 6.50 -16.24
C SER A 275 5.72 5.55 -15.47
N VAL A 276 5.34 5.14 -14.27
CA VAL A 276 6.15 4.23 -13.44
C VAL A 276 5.84 2.76 -13.74
N SER A 277 4.59 2.34 -13.62
CA SER A 277 4.22 0.92 -13.70
C SER A 277 3.33 0.54 -14.87
N GLY A 278 2.85 1.54 -15.64
CA GLY A 278 1.83 1.33 -16.68
C GLY A 278 0.40 1.32 -16.14
N PHE A 279 0.22 1.15 -14.84
CA PHE A 279 -1.05 1.37 -14.14
C PHE A 279 -1.07 2.76 -13.50
N PRO A 280 -2.27 3.35 -13.33
CA PRO A 280 -2.38 4.60 -12.60
C PRO A 280 -1.90 4.43 -11.16
N MET A 281 -0.96 5.26 -10.73
CA MET A 281 -0.46 5.29 -9.36
C MET A 281 -0.08 6.70 -8.92
N ARG A 282 -0.10 6.94 -7.61
CA ARG A 282 0.32 8.20 -7.03
C ARG A 282 1.69 8.07 -6.38
N VAL A 283 2.58 8.98 -6.76
CA VAL A 283 3.97 9.04 -6.28
C VAL A 283 4.37 10.48 -5.99
N LEU A 284 5.44 10.70 -5.26
CA LEU A 284 6.11 12.00 -5.22
C LEU A 284 6.60 12.38 -6.62
N ARG A 285 6.45 13.66 -6.95
CA ARG A 285 6.94 14.23 -8.21
C ARG A 285 8.45 14.03 -8.33
N CYS A 286 8.89 13.65 -9.53
CA CYS A 286 10.30 13.49 -9.86
C CYS A 286 10.53 13.78 -11.35
N PRO A 287 11.79 13.95 -11.80
CA PRO A 287 12.10 14.21 -13.21
C PRO A 287 11.47 13.20 -14.18
N TRP A 288 11.45 11.92 -13.82
CA TRP A 288 10.79 10.88 -14.64
C TRP A 288 9.31 11.18 -14.88
N THR A 289 8.55 11.47 -13.82
CA THR A 289 7.12 11.74 -13.93
C THR A 289 6.83 13.05 -14.65
N GLU A 290 7.70 14.05 -14.50
CA GLU A 290 7.57 15.34 -15.15
C GLU A 290 7.81 15.25 -16.67
N GLU A 291 8.84 14.53 -17.10
CA GLU A 291 9.10 14.33 -18.52
C GLU A 291 7.98 13.56 -19.22
N TRP A 292 7.46 12.50 -18.56
CA TRP A 292 6.34 11.73 -19.09
C TRP A 292 4.99 12.47 -19.09
N ALA A 293 4.87 13.58 -18.36
CA ALA A 293 3.68 14.43 -18.37
C ALA A 293 3.66 15.47 -19.50
N LYS A 294 4.77 15.64 -20.23
CA LYS A 294 4.86 16.62 -21.30
C LYS A 294 4.08 16.19 -22.54
N PRO A 295 3.54 17.15 -23.32
CA PRO A 295 2.78 16.84 -24.53
C PRO A 295 3.54 16.04 -25.59
N GLU A 296 4.87 16.22 -25.67
CA GLU A 296 5.77 15.56 -26.59
C GLU A 296 6.17 14.14 -26.17
N ALA A 297 5.85 13.73 -24.93
CA ALA A 297 6.14 12.40 -24.45
C ALA A 297 5.30 11.33 -25.19
N PRO A 298 5.88 10.16 -25.48
CA PRO A 298 5.10 9.08 -26.03
C PRO A 298 4.03 8.63 -25.02
N ARG A 299 2.93 8.06 -25.51
CA ARG A 299 1.89 7.54 -24.64
C ARG A 299 2.43 6.39 -23.78
N THR A 300 2.26 6.47 -22.45
CA THR A 300 2.73 5.43 -21.54
C THR A 300 2.27 4.02 -21.96
N LEU A 301 3.17 3.06 -21.86
CA LEU A 301 2.87 1.65 -22.11
C LEU A 301 2.01 1.06 -20.97
N GLY A 302 1.33 -0.05 -21.27
CA GLY A 302 0.71 -0.86 -20.22
C GLY A 302 1.76 -1.65 -19.42
N SER A 303 1.37 -2.12 -18.24
CA SER A 303 2.18 -3.08 -17.48
C SER A 303 2.29 -4.40 -18.27
N PRO A 304 3.45 -5.10 -18.26
CA PRO A 304 4.65 -4.79 -17.49
C PRO A 304 5.66 -3.85 -18.20
N TYR A 305 5.44 -3.50 -19.47
CA TYR A 305 6.41 -2.80 -20.30
C TYR A 305 6.86 -1.44 -19.74
N GLN A 306 5.91 -0.65 -19.23
CA GLN A 306 6.24 0.65 -18.64
C GLN A 306 7.08 0.51 -17.38
N MET A 307 6.80 -0.50 -16.57
CA MET A 307 7.56 -0.79 -15.37
C MET A 307 8.99 -1.24 -15.70
N LEU A 308 9.14 -2.11 -16.70
CA LEU A 308 10.47 -2.52 -17.19
C LEU A 308 11.26 -1.33 -17.71
N LEU A 309 10.59 -0.38 -18.38
CA LEU A 309 11.21 0.82 -18.92
C LEU A 309 11.68 1.78 -17.82
N SER A 310 10.93 1.92 -16.72
CA SER A 310 11.27 2.81 -15.61
C SER A 310 12.27 2.21 -14.61
N SER A 311 12.44 0.89 -14.64
CA SER A 311 13.18 0.14 -13.62
C SER A 311 14.63 0.59 -13.48
N ASP A 312 15.35 0.76 -14.60
CA ASP A 312 16.76 1.20 -14.59
C ASP A 312 16.92 2.59 -13.99
N TYR A 313 15.99 3.52 -14.31
CA TYR A 313 16.00 4.86 -13.71
C TYR A 313 15.82 4.80 -12.20
N ILE A 314 14.84 4.03 -11.73
CA ILE A 314 14.54 3.89 -10.30
C ILE A 314 15.72 3.26 -9.57
N GLN A 315 16.26 2.17 -10.12
CA GLN A 315 17.40 1.49 -9.52
C GLN A 315 18.63 2.39 -9.47
N ALA A 316 18.97 3.06 -10.58
CA ALA A 316 20.10 3.98 -10.62
C ALA A 316 19.96 5.12 -9.61
N ALA A 317 18.76 5.71 -9.50
CA ALA A 317 18.50 6.76 -8.52
C ALA A 317 18.78 6.28 -7.09
N ASN A 318 18.31 5.08 -6.74
CA ASN A 318 18.49 4.48 -5.41
C ASN A 318 19.93 4.04 -5.16
N ASP A 319 20.56 3.31 -6.09
CA ASP A 319 21.94 2.80 -5.97
C ASP A 319 22.96 3.91 -5.76
N HIS A 320 22.71 5.07 -6.35
CA HIS A 320 23.58 6.23 -6.28
C HIS A 320 23.08 7.31 -5.32
N ARG A 321 21.96 7.04 -4.61
CA ARG A 321 21.34 7.95 -3.63
C ARG A 321 21.18 9.37 -4.19
N ARG A 322 20.71 9.46 -5.44
CA ARG A 322 20.47 10.74 -6.13
C ARG A 322 19.17 11.36 -5.61
N ALA A 323 19.31 12.24 -4.62
CA ALA A 323 18.18 12.88 -3.98
C ALA A 323 17.24 13.61 -4.96
N ASP A 324 17.79 14.17 -6.04
CA ASP A 324 17.03 14.84 -7.08
C ASP A 324 16.21 13.88 -7.97
N LEU A 325 16.61 12.60 -8.08
CA LEU A 325 15.96 11.59 -8.90
C LEU A 325 15.06 10.64 -8.10
N MET A 326 15.41 10.38 -6.83
CA MET A 326 14.69 9.45 -5.96
C MET A 326 13.26 9.94 -5.68
N PHE A 327 12.31 9.02 -5.69
CA PHE A 327 10.92 9.26 -5.31
C PHE A 327 10.32 8.00 -4.66
N GLU A 328 9.18 8.16 -4.05
CA GLU A 328 8.45 7.07 -3.41
C GLU A 328 6.95 7.21 -3.69
N ALA A 329 6.21 6.10 -3.56
CA ALA A 329 4.77 6.12 -3.57
C ALA A 329 4.25 6.89 -2.35
N ALA A 330 3.61 8.03 -2.57
CA ALA A 330 3.09 8.88 -1.51
C ALA A 330 1.69 9.40 -1.84
N GLY A 331 0.77 9.26 -0.89
CA GLY A 331 -0.60 9.78 -1.02
C GLY A 331 -0.70 11.27 -0.67
N GLN A 332 -1.85 11.87 -0.93
CA GLN A 332 -2.07 13.32 -0.70
C GLN A 332 -2.01 13.71 0.78
N GLY A 333 -2.15 12.75 1.70
CA GLY A 333 -1.93 12.97 3.13
C GLY A 333 -0.47 13.22 3.54
N VAL A 334 0.49 13.23 2.61
CA VAL A 334 1.92 13.46 2.88
C VAL A 334 2.17 14.78 3.60
N ALA A 335 1.39 15.82 3.32
CA ALA A 335 1.51 17.15 3.95
C ALA A 335 1.38 17.14 5.48
N PHE A 336 0.82 16.09 6.06
CA PHE A 336 0.67 15.95 7.52
C PHE A 336 1.85 15.19 8.18
N ILE A 337 2.85 14.79 7.40
CA ILE A 337 4.06 14.14 7.90
C ILE A 337 5.11 15.21 8.15
N THR A 338 5.17 15.74 9.37
CA THR A 338 6.02 16.90 9.70
C THR A 338 7.32 16.52 10.41
N ALA A 339 7.47 15.28 10.85
CA ALA A 339 8.66 14.79 11.55
C ALA A 339 8.75 13.25 11.51
N MET A 340 9.96 12.72 11.69
CA MET A 340 10.18 11.30 11.96
C MET A 340 9.78 10.97 13.41
N LYS A 341 8.73 10.17 13.55
CA LYS A 341 8.23 9.71 14.86
C LYS A 341 8.37 8.18 14.97
N PRO A 342 8.50 7.62 16.18
CA PRO A 342 8.32 6.20 16.38
C PRO A 342 6.90 5.77 15.99
N ALA A 343 6.74 4.58 15.39
CA ALA A 343 5.43 4.08 14.97
C ALA A 343 4.41 4.04 16.13
N ARG A 344 4.84 3.69 17.34
CA ARG A 344 4.00 3.74 18.54
C ARG A 344 3.45 5.15 18.84
N GLN A 345 4.27 6.19 18.61
CA GLN A 345 3.85 7.58 18.83
C GLN A 345 2.84 8.01 17.78
N ILE A 346 3.04 7.58 16.53
CA ILE A 346 2.10 7.84 15.43
C ILE A 346 0.72 7.26 15.76
N VAL A 347 0.66 6.01 16.25
CA VAL A 347 -0.61 5.39 16.67
C VAL A 347 -1.23 6.18 17.82
N ALA A 348 -0.45 6.55 18.84
CA ALA A 348 -0.94 7.31 19.99
C ALA A 348 -1.49 8.70 19.57
N ASP A 349 -0.75 9.42 18.73
CA ASP A 349 -1.17 10.73 18.22
C ASP A 349 -2.50 10.60 17.44
N MET A 350 -2.64 9.60 16.57
CA MET A 350 -3.89 9.39 15.81
C MET A 350 -5.08 9.07 16.73
N VAL A 351 -4.86 8.29 17.78
CA VAL A 351 -5.89 7.95 18.77
C VAL A 351 -6.33 9.19 19.54
N GLU A 352 -5.37 9.93 20.11
CA GLU A 352 -5.63 11.15 20.90
C GLU A 352 -6.36 12.21 20.05
N GLU A 353 -5.89 12.47 18.84
CA GLU A 353 -6.53 13.42 17.93
C GLU A 353 -7.95 13.00 17.56
N ALA A 354 -8.20 11.70 17.28
CA ALA A 354 -9.53 11.24 16.94
C ALA A 354 -10.50 11.35 18.12
N LEU A 355 -10.09 10.97 19.32
CA LEU A 355 -10.87 11.16 20.54
C LEU A 355 -11.21 12.62 20.77
N SER A 356 -10.26 13.51 20.64
CA SER A 356 -10.47 14.97 20.75
C SER A 356 -11.51 15.50 19.76
N VAL A 357 -11.55 14.98 18.53
CA VAL A 357 -12.60 15.33 17.56
C VAL A 357 -13.98 14.94 18.08
N PHE A 358 -14.15 13.71 18.58
CA PHE A 358 -15.44 13.24 19.11
C PHE A 358 -15.86 14.02 20.35
N GLU A 359 -14.94 14.30 21.27
CA GLU A 359 -15.21 15.15 22.46
C GLU A 359 -15.71 16.54 22.06
N ASN A 360 -15.06 17.18 21.09
CA ASN A 360 -15.46 18.50 20.61
C ASN A 360 -16.83 18.50 19.92
N LEU A 361 -17.20 17.40 19.23
CA LEU A 361 -18.49 17.28 18.55
C LEU A 361 -19.64 16.96 19.50
N THR A 362 -19.40 16.13 20.52
CA THR A 362 -20.44 15.68 21.45
C THR A 362 -20.56 16.53 22.71
N GLY A 363 -19.55 17.31 23.05
CA GLY A 363 -19.45 18.04 24.31
C GLY A 363 -19.22 17.14 25.53
N GLU A 364 -18.91 15.86 25.32
CA GLU A 364 -18.65 14.84 26.34
C GLU A 364 -17.23 14.32 26.19
N ALA A 365 -16.52 14.12 27.30
CA ALA A 365 -15.21 13.48 27.27
C ALA A 365 -15.35 12.03 26.79
N ALA A 366 -14.55 11.64 25.80
CA ALA A 366 -14.49 10.27 25.32
C ALA A 366 -13.78 9.41 26.39
N GLY A 367 -14.50 8.52 27.03
CA GLY A 367 -14.06 7.68 28.14
C GLY A 367 -13.04 6.58 27.76
#